data_8871067f9636f9a74007a6e30bccc90f
#
_entry.id   8871067f9636f9a74007a6e30bccc90f
#
_cell.length_a   1.000
_cell.length_b   1.000
_cell.length_c   1.000
_cell.angle_alpha   90.00
_cell.angle_beta   90.00
_cell.angle_gamma   90.00
#
_symmetry.space_group_name_H-M   'P 1'
#
loop_
_entity.id
_entity.type
_entity.pdbx_description
1 polymer ?
#
loop_
_entity_poly.entity_id
_entity_poly.type
_entity_poly.pdbx_seq_one_letter_code
_entity_poly.pdbx_strand_id
1 'polypeptide(L)'
;MLIPSIDLQGGQAVQLVQGRRKVLEAGDPRPLLEKFSRVGEVAVIDLDAAMGTGNNKALIRELVTMAPCRVGGGIRDAETALDWLDAGAAKVILGTAAVPEVLAKLPRERVIAAL
;
A
#
# COMPACT_ATOMS: atom_id res chain seq x y z
N MET A 1 5.29 -11.83 13.55
CA MET A 1 5.53 -10.37 13.65
C MET A 1 4.41 -9.62 12.91
N LEU A 2 3.86 -8.61 13.55
CA LEU A 2 2.81 -7.80 12.93
C LEU A 2 3.43 -6.71 12.07
N ILE A 3 2.90 -6.54 10.86
CA ILE A 3 3.28 -5.44 9.99
C ILE A 3 2.25 -4.34 10.16
N PRO A 4 2.66 -3.15 10.60
CA PRO A 4 1.71 -2.04 10.71
C PRO A 4 1.18 -1.64 9.34
N SER A 5 -0.07 -1.22 9.29
CA SER A 5 -0.74 -0.88 8.04
C SER A 5 -1.37 0.51 8.13
N ILE A 6 -1.22 1.26 7.05
CA ILE A 6 -1.88 2.56 6.87
C ILE A 6 -2.81 2.42 5.68
N ASP A 7 -4.10 2.61 5.90
CA ASP A 7 -5.12 2.59 4.85
C ASP A 7 -5.38 4.03 4.41
N LEU A 8 -5.40 4.26 3.10
CA LEU A 8 -5.60 5.59 2.52
C LEU A 8 -6.93 5.67 1.78
N GLN A 9 -7.68 6.72 2.05
CA GLN A 9 -8.91 7.03 1.36
C GLN A 9 -9.09 8.53 1.27
N GLY A 10 -9.38 9.05 0.07
CA GLY A 10 -9.58 10.48 -0.12
C GLY A 10 -8.35 11.31 0.24
N GLY A 11 -7.15 10.78 0.04
CA GLY A 11 -5.91 11.46 0.38
C GLY A 11 -5.60 11.50 1.87
N GLN A 12 -6.30 10.69 2.67
CA GLN A 12 -6.17 10.70 4.13
C GLN A 12 -5.94 9.30 4.68
N ALA A 13 -5.24 9.21 5.81
CA ALA A 13 -5.11 7.99 6.57
C ALA A 13 -6.41 7.74 7.33
N VAL A 14 -6.97 6.53 7.17
CA VAL A 14 -8.25 6.16 7.81
C VAL A 14 -8.13 4.85 8.54
N GLN A 15 -9.05 4.61 9.47
CA GLN A 15 -9.16 3.33 10.17
C GLN A 15 -10.63 2.96 10.27
N LEU A 16 -10.92 1.68 10.08
CA LEU A 16 -12.25 1.16 10.29
C LEU A 16 -12.37 0.73 11.76
N VAL A 17 -13.23 1.43 12.51
CA VAL A 17 -13.48 1.13 13.92
C VAL A 17 -14.97 0.88 14.10
N GLN A 18 -15.33 -0.33 14.57
CA GLN A 18 -16.72 -0.71 14.79
C GLN A 18 -17.62 -0.44 13.57
N GLY A 19 -17.11 -0.77 12.38
CA GLY A 19 -17.86 -0.57 11.14
C GLY A 19 -17.87 0.87 10.62
N ARG A 20 -17.26 1.81 11.32
CA ARG A 20 -17.18 3.20 10.91
C ARG A 20 -15.75 3.59 10.56
N ARG A 21 -15.59 4.40 9.55
CA ARG A 21 -14.28 4.91 9.16
C ARG A 21 -13.90 6.08 10.03
N LYS A 22 -12.66 6.07 10.51
CA LYS A 22 -12.12 7.14 11.34
C LYS A 22 -10.84 7.66 10.69
N VAL A 23 -10.73 8.97 10.52
CA VAL A 23 -9.53 9.62 10.03
C VAL A 23 -8.49 9.66 11.16
N LEU A 24 -7.25 9.25 10.85
CA LEU A 24 -6.15 9.15 11.81
C LEU A 24 -5.18 10.32 11.65
N GLU A 25 -4.54 10.72 12.76
CA GLU A 25 -3.47 11.73 12.76
C GLU A 25 -3.87 12.97 11.93
N ALA A 26 -5.09 13.47 12.12
CA ALA A 26 -5.67 14.57 11.34
C ALA A 26 -5.71 14.29 9.83
N GLY A 27 -5.63 13.00 9.44
CA GLY A 27 -5.68 12.56 8.05
C GLY A 27 -4.33 12.48 7.36
N ASP A 28 -3.27 13.04 7.93
CA ASP A 28 -1.95 12.99 7.31
C ASP A 28 -1.26 11.66 7.63
N PRO A 29 -0.91 10.83 6.63
CA PRO A 29 -0.24 9.57 6.88
C PRO A 29 1.24 9.71 7.25
N ARG A 30 1.87 10.85 7.02
CA ARG A 30 3.32 11.00 7.20
C ARG A 30 3.78 10.77 8.64
N PRO A 31 3.13 11.37 9.67
CA PRO A 31 3.52 11.08 11.06
C PRO A 31 3.35 9.61 11.43
N LEU A 32 2.29 8.97 10.94
CA LEU A 32 2.06 7.54 11.18
C LEU A 32 3.15 6.69 10.52
N LEU A 33 3.50 7.01 9.28
CA LEU A 33 4.55 6.30 8.56
C LEU A 33 5.88 6.38 9.29
N GLU A 34 6.25 7.57 9.75
CA GLU A 34 7.48 7.77 10.51
C GLU A 34 7.49 6.91 11.78
N LYS A 35 6.39 6.95 12.52
CA LYS A 35 6.24 6.18 13.75
C LYS A 35 6.33 4.67 13.49
N PHE A 36 5.58 4.18 12.51
CA PHE A 36 5.50 2.74 12.22
C PHE A 36 6.79 2.21 11.61
N SER A 37 7.50 3.02 10.82
CA SER A 37 8.74 2.59 10.15
C SER A 37 9.87 2.31 11.12
N ARG A 38 9.75 2.72 12.36
CA ARG A 38 10.77 2.43 13.40
C ARG A 38 10.86 0.94 13.72
N VAL A 39 9.81 0.17 13.40
CA VAL A 39 9.80 -1.28 13.65
C VAL A 39 10.00 -2.10 12.37
N GLY A 40 10.07 -1.47 11.21
CA GLY A 40 10.31 -2.17 9.94
C GLY A 40 9.45 -1.65 8.80
N GLU A 41 9.16 -2.54 7.85
CA GLU A 41 8.31 -2.20 6.70
C GLU A 41 6.88 -1.90 7.13
N VAL A 42 6.24 -0.97 6.42
CA VAL A 42 4.87 -0.53 6.69
C VAL A 42 4.01 -0.83 5.45
N ALA A 43 2.88 -1.48 5.66
CA ALA A 43 1.91 -1.68 4.58
C ALA A 43 1.15 -0.38 4.34
N VAL A 44 1.05 0.03 3.09
CA VAL A 44 0.30 1.21 2.67
C VAL A 44 -0.73 0.76 1.64
N ILE A 45 -2.00 0.86 1.99
CA ILE A 45 -3.10 0.33 1.17
C ILE A 45 -3.92 1.45 0.59
N ASP A 46 -4.05 1.46 -0.72
CA ASP A 46 -4.89 2.42 -1.45
C ASP A 46 -6.32 1.89 -1.52
N LEU A 47 -7.16 2.31 -0.57
CA LEU A 47 -8.55 1.84 -0.51
C LEU A 47 -9.36 2.33 -1.70
N ASP A 48 -9.11 3.54 -2.20
CA ASP A 48 -9.84 4.05 -3.35
C ASP A 48 -9.55 3.22 -4.60
N ALA A 49 -8.28 2.88 -4.83
CA ALA A 49 -7.91 2.04 -5.96
C ALA A 49 -8.50 0.62 -5.81
N ALA A 50 -8.52 0.09 -4.58
CA ALA A 50 -9.09 -1.23 -4.31
C ALA A 50 -10.59 -1.26 -4.60
N MET A 51 -11.30 -0.19 -4.31
CA MET A 51 -12.76 -0.09 -4.50
C MET A 51 -13.15 0.46 -5.88
N GLY A 52 -12.19 0.92 -6.68
CA GLY A 52 -12.50 1.52 -7.98
C GLY A 52 -13.09 2.93 -7.89
N THR A 53 -12.89 3.63 -6.78
CA THR A 53 -13.45 4.98 -6.55
C THR A 53 -12.44 6.10 -6.78
N GLY A 54 -11.24 5.76 -7.23
CA GLY A 54 -10.17 6.73 -7.45
C GLY A 54 -8.83 6.12 -7.10
N ASN A 55 -7.88 6.95 -6.68
CA ASN A 55 -6.58 6.47 -6.23
C ASN A 55 -5.88 7.51 -5.35
N ASN A 56 -4.83 7.06 -4.65
CA ASN A 56 -3.97 7.91 -3.84
C ASN A 56 -2.51 7.82 -4.32
N LYS A 57 -2.32 7.66 -5.64
CA LYS A 57 -0.99 7.39 -6.22
C LYS A 57 0.04 8.46 -5.91
N ALA A 58 -0.33 9.73 -6.05
CA ALA A 58 0.62 10.83 -5.82
C ALA A 58 1.10 10.82 -4.37
N LEU A 59 0.19 10.60 -3.42
CA LEU A 59 0.53 10.52 -2.01
C LEU A 59 1.42 9.32 -1.73
N ILE A 60 1.06 8.14 -2.24
CA ILE A 60 1.84 6.93 -2.00
C ILE A 60 3.24 7.03 -2.62
N ARG A 61 3.38 7.65 -3.77
CA ARG A 61 4.70 7.88 -4.39
C ARG A 61 5.60 8.70 -3.47
N GLU A 62 5.05 9.65 -2.75
CA GLU A 62 5.79 10.40 -1.75
C GLU A 62 6.17 9.51 -0.56
N LEU A 63 5.21 8.74 -0.05
CA LEU A 63 5.42 7.91 1.13
C LEU A 63 6.51 6.83 0.91
N VAL A 64 6.57 6.23 -0.28
CA VAL A 64 7.56 5.20 -0.56
C VAL A 64 8.99 5.72 -0.58
N THR A 65 9.19 7.04 -0.73
CA THR A 65 10.51 7.66 -0.63
C THR A 65 10.93 7.95 0.82
N MET A 66 9.97 7.93 1.74
CA MET A 66 10.21 8.29 3.14
C MET A 66 10.57 7.08 4.01
N ALA A 67 10.07 5.90 3.67
CA ALA A 67 10.25 4.70 4.47
C ALA A 67 10.00 3.45 3.61
N PRO A 68 10.48 2.26 4.03
CA PRO A 68 10.19 1.01 3.32
C PRO A 68 8.71 0.67 3.41
N CYS A 69 8.01 0.72 2.28
CA CYS A 69 6.58 0.47 2.21
C CYS A 69 6.26 -0.78 1.41
N ARG A 70 5.22 -1.49 1.85
CA ARG A 70 4.56 -2.56 1.09
C ARG A 70 3.29 -1.96 0.51
N VAL A 71 3.27 -1.71 -0.79
CA VAL A 71 2.14 -1.03 -1.44
C VAL A 71 1.11 -2.03 -1.93
N GLY A 72 -0.14 -1.83 -1.57
CA GLY A 72 -1.26 -2.65 -2.00
C GLY A 72 -2.51 -1.83 -2.28
N GLY A 73 -3.54 -2.51 -2.80
CA GLY A 73 -4.81 -1.89 -3.14
C GLY A 73 -4.91 -1.59 -4.63
N GLY A 74 -5.76 -2.32 -5.33
CA GLY A 74 -6.06 -2.06 -6.74
C GLY A 74 -4.95 -2.37 -7.74
N ILE A 75 -3.91 -3.08 -7.33
CA ILE A 75 -2.86 -3.53 -8.26
C ILE A 75 -3.41 -4.74 -9.02
N ARG A 76 -3.66 -4.55 -10.33
CA ARG A 76 -4.36 -5.56 -11.14
C ARG A 76 -3.52 -6.20 -12.22
N ASP A 77 -2.31 -5.69 -12.46
CA ASP A 77 -1.41 -6.21 -13.49
C ASP A 77 0.05 -6.03 -13.08
N ALA A 78 0.93 -6.68 -13.84
CA ALA A 78 2.37 -6.64 -13.58
C ALA A 78 2.97 -5.26 -13.84
N GLU A 79 2.45 -4.54 -14.82
CA GLU A 79 2.95 -3.20 -15.16
C GLU A 79 2.78 -2.24 -13.99
N THR A 80 1.59 -2.19 -13.39
CA THR A 80 1.32 -1.36 -12.22
C THR A 80 2.20 -1.76 -11.04
N ALA A 81 2.36 -3.08 -10.82
CA ALA A 81 3.22 -3.58 -9.75
C ALA A 81 4.68 -3.13 -9.95
N LEU A 82 5.21 -3.25 -11.17
CA LEU A 82 6.57 -2.83 -11.49
C LEU A 82 6.74 -1.32 -11.32
N ASP A 83 5.73 -0.53 -11.68
CA ASP A 83 5.77 0.92 -11.49
C ASP A 83 5.95 1.29 -10.02
N TRP A 84 5.27 0.58 -9.12
CA TRP A 84 5.42 0.80 -7.67
C TRP A 84 6.82 0.42 -7.20
N LEU A 85 7.35 -0.70 -7.66
CA LEU A 85 8.71 -1.11 -7.31
C LEU A 85 9.75 -0.11 -7.81
N ASP A 86 9.56 0.40 -9.03
CA ASP A 86 10.45 1.42 -9.60
C ASP A 86 10.34 2.75 -8.86
N ALA A 87 9.17 3.08 -8.33
CA ALA A 87 8.96 4.30 -7.53
C ALA A 87 9.63 4.24 -6.16
N GLY A 88 10.03 3.04 -5.70
CA GLY A 88 10.73 2.87 -4.44
C GLY A 88 10.02 2.01 -3.41
N ALA A 89 8.88 1.41 -3.74
CA ALA A 89 8.22 0.48 -2.81
C ALA A 89 9.13 -0.70 -2.51
N ALA A 90 9.20 -1.09 -1.24
CA ALA A 90 10.00 -2.26 -0.85
C ALA A 90 9.38 -3.53 -1.42
N LYS A 91 8.05 -3.65 -1.35
CA LYS A 91 7.29 -4.77 -1.89
C LYS A 91 5.94 -4.29 -2.41
N VAL A 92 5.32 -5.11 -3.25
CA VAL A 92 3.92 -4.92 -3.68
C VAL A 92 3.06 -6.05 -3.14
N ILE A 93 1.81 -5.74 -2.84
CA ILE A 93 0.82 -6.70 -2.32
C ILE A 93 -0.22 -6.92 -3.41
N LEU A 94 -0.34 -8.16 -3.87
CA LEU A 94 -1.30 -8.55 -4.90
C LEU A 94 -2.41 -9.38 -4.28
N GLY A 95 -3.65 -9.01 -4.59
CA GLY A 95 -4.82 -9.81 -4.22
C GLY A 95 -5.25 -10.70 -5.38
N THR A 96 -6.34 -10.33 -6.05
CA THR A 96 -6.88 -11.12 -7.17
C THR A 96 -5.95 -11.21 -8.39
N ALA A 97 -4.99 -10.29 -8.51
CA ALA A 97 -3.98 -10.32 -9.56
C ALA A 97 -2.82 -11.27 -9.27
N ALA A 98 -2.82 -11.98 -8.13
CA ALA A 98 -1.78 -12.93 -7.76
C ALA A 98 -1.97 -14.26 -8.51
N VAL A 99 -1.90 -14.21 -9.84
CA VAL A 99 -2.02 -15.35 -10.73
C VAL A 99 -0.68 -15.64 -11.40
N PRO A 100 -0.42 -16.89 -11.86
CA PRO A 100 0.91 -17.26 -12.38
C PRO A 100 1.43 -16.32 -13.47
N GLU A 101 0.58 -15.87 -14.37
CA GLU A 101 0.97 -15.00 -15.48
C GLU A 101 1.52 -13.66 -15.01
N VAL A 102 0.94 -13.11 -13.95
CA VAL A 102 1.39 -11.85 -13.37
C VAL A 102 2.63 -12.07 -12.51
N LEU A 103 2.60 -13.10 -11.65
CA LEU A 103 3.69 -13.39 -10.73
C LEU A 103 5.00 -13.69 -11.46
N ALA A 104 4.91 -14.35 -12.63
CA ALA A 104 6.09 -14.69 -13.43
C ALA A 104 6.87 -13.47 -13.93
N LYS A 105 6.23 -12.30 -13.99
CA LYS A 105 6.82 -11.06 -14.48
C LYS A 105 7.43 -10.20 -13.37
N LEU A 106 7.34 -10.64 -12.12
CA LEU A 106 7.72 -9.84 -10.96
C LEU A 106 8.85 -10.50 -10.17
N PRO A 107 9.72 -9.70 -9.51
CA PRO A 107 10.74 -10.25 -8.62
C PRO A 107 10.06 -10.89 -7.41
N ARG A 108 10.33 -12.18 -7.24
CA ARG A 108 9.64 -13.02 -6.24
C ARG A 108 9.75 -12.46 -4.82
N GLU A 109 10.94 -11.99 -4.45
CA GLU A 109 11.23 -11.51 -3.10
C GLU A 109 10.59 -10.16 -2.79
N ARG A 110 10.00 -9.51 -3.79
CA ARG A 110 9.36 -8.19 -3.63
C ARG A 110 7.85 -8.26 -3.85
N VAL A 111 7.27 -9.45 -3.83
CA VAL A 111 5.84 -9.65 -4.05
C VAL A 111 5.23 -10.40 -2.89
N ILE A 112 4.09 -9.91 -2.42
CA ILE A 112 3.28 -10.58 -1.40
C ILE A 112 1.94 -10.90 -2.03
N ALA A 113 1.54 -12.17 -1.98
CA ALA A 113 0.20 -12.57 -2.41
C ALA A 113 -0.71 -12.58 -1.19
N ALA A 114 -1.73 -11.71 -1.22
CA ALA A 114 -2.74 -11.64 -0.18
C ALA A 114 -3.95 -12.46 -0.60
N LEU A 115 -4.31 -13.43 0.20
CA LEU A 115 -5.44 -14.32 -0.08
C LEU A 115 -6.67 -13.96 0.75
#